data_0d5f103d7aeb5a5e2052048b1a65117c
#
_entry.id   0d5f103d7aeb5a5e2052048b1a65117c
#
_cell.length_a   1.000
_cell.length_b   1.000
_cell.length_c   1.000
_cell.angle_alpha   90.00
_cell.angle_beta   90.00
_cell.angle_gamma   90.00
#
_symmetry.space_group_name_H-M   'P 1'
#
loop_
_entity.id
_entity.type
_entity.pdbx_description
1 polymer ?
#
loop_
_entity_poly.entity_id
_entity_poly.type
_entity_poly.pdbx_seq_one_letter_code
_entity_poly.pdbx_strand_id
1 'polypeptide(L)'
;MSVHDDLLSRRPDYPVLARSTYLASHTLGAMHAATPDRLADYTRLWAERGVVAWETWAPEVQRVADVVGSLVGAPAGTTVLRQSVADLLGDVVSCLDWRGARNRVVTSSLEWPGSLNTWSQVDRLGGEAVVVPGRPDGVELDIDAMVAAIDERTLLVECSHVLFRTSTLVDVAPLVTRAHEVGALVMVDGYQAAGTVPVDVVSLGVDLYVGGSVKYLSGGPGNGWLYVAPHVSEALRPVTTGWFGVARPFDFDPLLTYAPGVTRFAGGTPGVPAAYAAAPAYEALAEIGIARVRERSVSLTQPLLESALERGFTVRSPHDPARRGGHVTIDPGSAEHVHDELHRRGFVVDLRPGVGIRVSPHFYNTADEVSAVLDAMSDVLAGR
;
A
#
# COMPACT_ATOMS: atom_id res chain seq x y z
N MET A 1 -23.09 23.08 2.42
CA MET A 1 -22.28 21.97 2.99
C MET A 1 -20.85 22.17 2.53
N SER A 2 -19.92 22.24 3.45
CA SER A 2 -18.50 22.25 3.08
C SER A 2 -18.12 20.90 2.46
N VAL A 3 -17.05 20.88 1.66
CA VAL A 3 -16.51 19.62 1.10
C VAL A 3 -16.22 18.57 2.20
N HIS A 4 -16.00 19.03 3.42
CA HIS A 4 -15.73 18.19 4.58
C HIS A 4 -17.00 17.56 5.19
N ASP A 5 -18.13 18.27 5.16
CA ASP A 5 -19.42 17.78 5.72
C ASP A 5 -19.93 16.57 4.92
N ASP A 6 -19.72 16.59 3.60
CA ASP A 6 -20.12 15.51 2.71
C ASP A 6 -19.30 14.21 2.98
N LEU A 7 -17.99 14.32 3.22
CA LEU A 7 -17.15 13.16 3.56
C LEU A 7 -17.54 12.54 4.93
N LEU A 8 -17.89 13.37 5.91
CA LEU A 8 -18.34 12.89 7.22
C LEU A 8 -19.72 12.19 7.14
N SER A 9 -20.55 12.48 6.14
CA SER A 9 -21.79 11.74 5.90
C SER A 9 -21.57 10.25 5.60
N ARG A 10 -20.37 9.87 5.13
CA ARG A 10 -19.96 8.47 4.90
C ARG A 10 -19.46 7.74 6.17
N ARG A 11 -19.31 8.43 7.29
CA ARG A 11 -18.83 7.83 8.55
C ARG A 11 -19.66 6.64 9.04
N PRO A 12 -21.01 6.61 8.92
CA PRO A 12 -21.82 5.44 9.28
C PRO A 12 -21.48 4.18 8.48
N ASP A 13 -20.88 4.31 7.29
CA ASP A 13 -20.47 3.18 6.47
C ASP A 13 -19.26 2.42 7.07
N TYR A 14 -18.70 2.91 8.18
CA TYR A 14 -17.54 2.33 8.87
C TYR A 14 -17.85 2.03 10.34
N PRO A 15 -18.46 0.87 10.68
CA PRO A 15 -19.06 0.59 11.99
C PRO A 15 -18.10 0.69 13.20
N VAL A 16 -16.79 0.48 13.01
CA VAL A 16 -15.79 0.59 14.09
C VAL A 16 -15.72 2.00 14.66
N LEU A 17 -16.05 3.03 13.87
CA LEU A 17 -16.01 4.44 14.27
C LEU A 17 -17.07 4.80 15.31
N ALA A 18 -18.11 3.98 15.47
CA ALA A 18 -19.10 4.13 16.52
C ALA A 18 -18.65 3.52 17.86
N ARG A 19 -17.54 2.78 17.87
CA ARG A 19 -17.07 2.00 19.04
C ARG A 19 -15.74 2.50 19.60
N SER A 20 -14.94 3.20 18.81
CA SER A 20 -13.59 3.67 19.18
C SER A 20 -13.19 4.89 18.39
N THR A 21 -12.27 5.68 18.93
CA THR A 21 -11.55 6.70 18.16
C THR A 21 -10.47 5.99 17.33
N TYR A 22 -10.84 5.63 16.08
CA TYR A 22 -10.03 4.80 15.20
C TYR A 22 -9.07 5.65 14.35
N LEU A 23 -7.79 5.66 14.69
CA LEU A 23 -6.74 6.47 14.07
C LEU A 23 -5.57 5.61 13.55
N ALA A 24 -5.86 4.38 13.11
CA ALA A 24 -4.87 3.39 12.67
C ALA A 24 -5.06 2.93 11.22
N SER A 25 -5.61 3.77 10.33
CA SER A 25 -5.89 3.41 8.92
C SER A 25 -4.65 3.02 8.13
N HIS A 26 -3.46 3.49 8.52
CA HIS A 26 -2.17 3.10 7.96
C HIS A 26 -1.71 1.69 8.35
N THR A 27 -2.41 1.03 9.26
CA THR A 27 -2.12 -0.35 9.73
C THR A 27 -3.20 -1.31 9.24
N LEU A 28 -4.46 -1.03 9.60
CA LEU A 28 -5.66 -1.71 9.08
C LEU A 28 -6.73 -0.65 8.86
N GLY A 29 -7.26 -0.51 7.66
CA GLY A 29 -8.39 0.38 7.36
C GLY A 29 -9.67 -0.10 8.02
N ALA A 30 -10.58 0.81 8.32
CA ALA A 30 -11.89 0.47 8.84
C ALA A 30 -12.70 -0.32 7.80
N MET A 31 -13.33 -1.42 8.20
CA MET A 31 -14.16 -2.24 7.32
C MET A 31 -15.40 -1.46 6.86
N HIS A 32 -15.70 -1.52 5.55
CA HIS A 32 -16.92 -0.95 5.01
C HIS A 32 -18.13 -1.81 5.37
N ALA A 33 -19.26 -1.18 5.72
CA ALA A 33 -20.48 -1.84 6.19
C ALA A 33 -21.09 -2.82 5.17
N ALA A 34 -20.88 -2.61 3.87
CA ALA A 34 -21.38 -3.51 2.82
C ALA A 34 -20.51 -4.76 2.62
N THR A 35 -19.35 -4.89 3.28
CA THR A 35 -18.45 -6.05 3.15
C THR A 35 -19.13 -7.38 3.50
N PRO A 36 -19.91 -7.50 4.61
CA PRO A 36 -20.61 -8.74 4.93
C PRO A 36 -21.58 -9.18 3.84
N ASP A 37 -22.33 -8.25 3.26
CA ASP A 37 -23.32 -8.57 2.21
C ASP A 37 -22.61 -9.04 0.92
N ARG A 38 -21.51 -8.42 0.55
CA ARG A 38 -20.69 -8.87 -0.60
C ARG A 38 -20.11 -10.28 -0.39
N LEU A 39 -19.68 -10.59 0.83
CA LEU A 39 -19.24 -11.95 1.18
C LEU A 39 -20.40 -12.95 1.16
N ALA A 40 -21.60 -12.54 1.57
CA ALA A 40 -22.80 -13.35 1.46
C ALA A 40 -23.15 -13.64 -0.03
N ASP A 41 -22.99 -12.66 -0.93
CA ASP A 41 -23.16 -12.86 -2.37
C ASP A 41 -22.19 -13.91 -2.93
N TYR A 42 -20.91 -13.85 -2.53
CA TYR A 42 -19.92 -14.87 -2.90
C TYR A 42 -20.38 -16.28 -2.47
N THR A 43 -20.76 -16.44 -1.20
CA THR A 43 -21.18 -17.74 -0.67
C THR A 43 -22.49 -18.23 -1.27
N ARG A 44 -23.43 -17.34 -1.54
CA ARG A 44 -24.71 -17.65 -2.23
C ARG A 44 -24.47 -18.16 -3.64
N LEU A 45 -23.63 -17.47 -4.43
CA LEU A 45 -23.26 -17.95 -5.78
C LEU A 45 -22.66 -19.35 -5.75
N TRP A 46 -21.80 -19.61 -4.78
CA TRP A 46 -21.20 -20.95 -4.61
C TRP A 46 -22.27 -21.99 -4.30
N ALA A 47 -23.13 -21.72 -3.33
CA ALA A 47 -24.17 -22.64 -2.89
C ALA A 47 -25.21 -22.97 -4.01
N GLU A 48 -25.57 -21.95 -4.82
CA GLU A 48 -26.61 -22.08 -5.84
C GLU A 48 -26.09 -22.60 -7.18
N ARG A 49 -24.83 -22.26 -7.55
CA ARG A 49 -24.29 -22.52 -8.89
C ARG A 49 -23.13 -23.51 -8.93
N GLY A 50 -22.51 -23.83 -7.79
CA GLY A 50 -21.36 -24.74 -7.73
C GLY A 50 -20.24 -24.30 -8.68
N VAL A 51 -19.74 -25.18 -9.54
CA VAL A 51 -18.65 -24.89 -10.48
C VAL A 51 -18.99 -23.81 -11.51
N VAL A 52 -20.28 -23.60 -11.81
CA VAL A 52 -20.71 -22.55 -12.77
C VAL A 52 -20.50 -21.15 -12.21
N ALA A 53 -20.27 -20.99 -10.92
CA ALA A 53 -19.97 -19.70 -10.30
C ALA A 53 -18.67 -19.06 -10.87
N TRP A 54 -17.76 -19.83 -11.47
CA TRP A 54 -16.56 -19.31 -12.14
C TRP A 54 -16.85 -18.33 -13.26
N GLU A 55 -17.99 -18.46 -13.94
CA GLU A 55 -18.42 -17.52 -14.98
C GLU A 55 -18.64 -16.09 -14.43
N THR A 56 -18.93 -15.99 -13.12
CA THR A 56 -19.10 -14.71 -12.42
C THR A 56 -17.84 -14.33 -11.65
N TRP A 57 -17.19 -15.28 -10.97
CA TRP A 57 -16.06 -15.00 -10.08
C TRP A 57 -14.82 -14.52 -10.82
N ALA A 58 -14.46 -15.13 -11.95
CA ALA A 58 -13.25 -14.76 -12.67
C ALA A 58 -13.34 -13.32 -13.22
N PRO A 59 -14.42 -12.90 -13.90
CA PRO A 59 -14.63 -11.49 -14.28
C PRO A 59 -14.68 -10.54 -13.09
N GLU A 60 -15.27 -10.93 -11.95
CA GLU A 60 -15.36 -10.08 -10.77
C GLU A 60 -13.98 -9.82 -10.14
N VAL A 61 -13.11 -10.84 -10.05
CA VAL A 61 -11.73 -10.64 -9.57
C VAL A 61 -10.99 -9.64 -10.46
N GLN A 62 -11.13 -9.74 -11.79
CA GLN A 62 -10.51 -8.76 -12.71
C GLN A 62 -11.12 -7.37 -12.54
N ARG A 63 -12.43 -7.26 -12.42
CA ARG A 63 -13.11 -5.98 -12.18
C ARG A 63 -12.58 -5.30 -10.91
N VAL A 64 -12.41 -6.05 -9.82
CA VAL A 64 -11.88 -5.51 -8.55
C VAL A 64 -10.41 -5.10 -8.72
N ALA A 65 -9.63 -5.84 -9.50
CA ALA A 65 -8.26 -5.45 -9.85
C ALA A 65 -8.23 -4.12 -10.62
N ASP A 66 -9.14 -3.94 -11.57
CA ASP A 66 -9.24 -2.70 -12.34
C ASP A 66 -9.71 -1.51 -11.47
N VAL A 67 -10.61 -1.75 -10.50
CA VAL A 67 -11.03 -0.70 -9.56
C VAL A 67 -9.85 -0.24 -8.72
N VAL A 68 -9.08 -1.14 -8.08
CA VAL A 68 -7.91 -0.71 -7.31
C VAL A 68 -6.84 -0.10 -8.18
N GLY A 69 -6.65 -0.60 -9.40
CA GLY A 69 -5.76 0.01 -10.40
C GLY A 69 -6.15 1.46 -10.70
N SER A 70 -7.43 1.74 -10.88
CA SER A 70 -7.92 3.09 -11.15
C SER A 70 -7.63 4.09 -10.02
N LEU A 71 -7.57 3.63 -8.76
CA LEU A 71 -7.23 4.46 -7.60
C LEU A 71 -5.77 4.95 -7.60
N VAL A 72 -4.93 4.33 -8.43
CA VAL A 72 -3.52 4.72 -8.63
C VAL A 72 -3.22 5.17 -10.06
N GLY A 73 -4.25 5.45 -10.86
CA GLY A 73 -4.11 5.93 -12.24
C GLY A 73 -3.68 4.86 -13.25
N ALA A 74 -3.78 3.57 -12.89
CA ALA A 74 -3.47 2.48 -13.79
C ALA A 74 -4.58 2.28 -14.83
N PRO A 75 -4.26 2.07 -16.13
CA PRO A 75 -5.23 1.69 -17.14
C PRO A 75 -5.89 0.34 -16.82
N ALA A 76 -7.15 0.15 -17.22
CA ALA A 76 -7.83 -1.13 -17.09
C ALA A 76 -7.04 -2.26 -17.75
N GLY A 77 -7.04 -3.45 -17.13
CA GLY A 77 -6.31 -4.62 -17.61
C GLY A 77 -4.80 -4.58 -17.37
N THR A 78 -4.28 -3.60 -16.58
CA THR A 78 -2.86 -3.52 -16.22
C THR A 78 -2.58 -3.81 -14.73
N THR A 79 -3.60 -4.22 -13.99
CA THR A 79 -3.50 -4.56 -12.56
C THR A 79 -3.98 -5.98 -12.31
N VAL A 80 -3.31 -6.70 -11.42
CA VAL A 80 -3.65 -8.07 -11.00
C VAL A 80 -3.75 -8.15 -9.48
N LEU A 81 -4.60 -9.06 -8.98
CA LEU A 81 -4.68 -9.40 -7.57
C LEU A 81 -3.94 -10.69 -7.25
N ARG A 82 -3.24 -10.70 -6.11
CA ARG A 82 -2.64 -11.89 -5.48
C ARG A 82 -2.97 -11.89 -3.99
N GLN A 83 -2.61 -12.93 -3.28
CA GLN A 83 -2.91 -13.03 -1.86
C GLN A 83 -2.19 -11.96 -1.02
N SER A 84 -0.93 -11.66 -1.35
CA SER A 84 -0.12 -10.70 -0.60
C SER A 84 0.92 -10.00 -1.47
N VAL A 85 1.48 -8.90 -0.96
CA VAL A 85 2.63 -8.23 -1.59
C VAL A 85 3.85 -9.15 -1.62
N ALA A 86 4.05 -9.99 -0.60
CA ALA A 86 5.18 -10.92 -0.57
C ALA A 86 5.12 -11.93 -1.73
N ASP A 87 3.93 -12.43 -2.10
CA ASP A 87 3.76 -13.29 -3.28
C ASP A 87 4.14 -12.53 -4.56
N LEU A 88 3.67 -11.29 -4.69
CA LEU A 88 3.96 -10.44 -5.85
C LEU A 88 5.45 -10.11 -5.98
N LEU A 89 6.14 -9.81 -4.86
CA LEU A 89 7.59 -9.62 -4.86
C LEU A 89 8.32 -10.90 -5.29
N GLY A 90 7.88 -12.06 -4.81
CA GLY A 90 8.42 -13.35 -5.23
C GLY A 90 8.22 -13.61 -6.72
N ASP A 91 7.05 -13.27 -7.26
CA ASP A 91 6.78 -13.36 -8.70
C ASP A 91 7.72 -12.44 -9.49
N VAL A 92 7.93 -11.17 -9.06
CA VAL A 92 8.85 -10.23 -9.70
C VAL A 92 10.29 -10.74 -9.64
N VAL A 93 10.75 -11.21 -8.46
CA VAL A 93 12.08 -11.83 -8.31
C VAL A 93 12.26 -12.97 -9.31
N SER A 94 11.25 -13.80 -9.51
CA SER A 94 11.29 -14.94 -10.41
C SER A 94 11.35 -14.58 -11.90
N CYS A 95 10.96 -13.35 -12.28
CA CYS A 95 11.02 -12.85 -13.64
C CYS A 95 12.42 -12.40 -14.09
N LEU A 96 13.34 -12.17 -13.15
CA LEU A 96 14.62 -11.51 -13.40
C LEU A 96 15.76 -12.53 -13.48
N ASP A 97 16.72 -12.31 -14.41
CA ASP A 97 17.91 -13.15 -14.52
C ASP A 97 19.03 -12.64 -13.60
N TRP A 98 19.07 -13.17 -12.39
CA TRP A 98 20.05 -12.82 -11.36
C TRP A 98 21.48 -13.36 -11.63
N ARG A 99 21.68 -14.20 -12.66
CA ARG A 99 23.00 -14.79 -13.01
C ARG A 99 23.69 -14.06 -14.15
N GLY A 100 22.98 -13.12 -14.79
CA GLY A 100 23.52 -12.30 -15.86
C GLY A 100 24.52 -11.24 -15.41
N ALA A 101 24.99 -10.43 -16.34
CA ALA A 101 25.87 -9.29 -16.07
C ALA A 101 25.17 -8.23 -15.20
N ARG A 102 23.86 -8.10 -15.35
CA ARG A 102 22.98 -7.32 -14.48
C ARG A 102 22.41 -8.27 -13.42
N ASN A 103 22.65 -7.98 -12.16
CA ASN A 103 22.26 -8.86 -11.06
C ASN A 103 22.00 -8.14 -9.74
N ARG A 104 21.77 -6.81 -9.79
CA ARG A 104 21.55 -6.01 -8.58
C ARG A 104 20.11 -5.55 -8.43
N VAL A 105 19.61 -5.58 -7.20
CA VAL A 105 18.49 -4.75 -6.77
C VAL A 105 19.01 -3.64 -5.85
N VAL A 106 18.65 -2.39 -6.14
CA VAL A 106 18.97 -1.23 -5.31
C VAL A 106 17.72 -0.86 -4.53
N THR A 107 17.82 -0.81 -3.20
CA THR A 107 16.71 -0.48 -2.28
C THR A 107 17.23 0.32 -1.09
N SER A 108 16.34 0.74 -0.19
CA SER A 108 16.72 1.52 1.00
C SER A 108 16.55 0.73 2.30
N SER A 109 17.36 1.05 3.31
CA SER A 109 17.22 0.52 4.67
C SER A 109 15.93 0.99 5.40
N LEU A 110 15.21 1.96 4.84
CA LEU A 110 13.95 2.48 5.40
C LEU A 110 12.71 1.77 4.86
N GLU A 111 12.89 0.77 3.99
CA GLU A 111 11.81 -0.04 3.45
C GLU A 111 11.13 -0.93 4.52
N TRP A 112 9.94 -1.41 4.16
CA TRP A 112 9.24 -2.38 4.98
C TRP A 112 10.12 -3.65 5.16
N PRO A 113 10.30 -4.16 6.41
CA PRO A 113 11.16 -5.32 6.64
C PRO A 113 10.81 -6.55 5.80
N GLY A 114 9.52 -6.76 5.46
CA GLY A 114 9.10 -7.86 4.60
C GLY A 114 9.65 -7.75 3.17
N SER A 115 9.74 -6.54 2.62
CA SER A 115 10.37 -6.30 1.30
C SER A 115 11.87 -6.55 1.38
N LEU A 116 12.56 -6.00 2.40
CA LEU A 116 14.00 -6.24 2.62
C LEU A 116 14.31 -7.74 2.80
N ASN A 117 13.45 -8.48 3.50
CA ASN A 117 13.61 -9.92 3.64
C ASN A 117 13.54 -10.64 2.29
N THR A 118 12.65 -10.20 1.39
CA THR A 118 12.56 -10.75 0.04
C THR A 118 13.81 -10.43 -0.78
N TRP A 119 14.24 -9.16 -0.77
CA TRP A 119 15.42 -8.73 -1.53
C TRP A 119 16.70 -9.37 -1.01
N SER A 120 16.81 -9.65 0.28
CA SER A 120 17.96 -10.36 0.83
C SER A 120 18.12 -11.79 0.30
N GLN A 121 17.07 -12.40 -0.26
CA GLN A 121 17.13 -13.76 -0.80
C GLN A 121 17.63 -13.83 -2.25
N VAL A 122 17.84 -12.69 -2.94
CA VAL A 122 18.32 -12.72 -4.32
C VAL A 122 19.76 -13.24 -4.43
N ASP A 123 20.53 -13.23 -3.34
CA ASP A 123 21.88 -13.81 -3.26
C ASP A 123 21.87 -15.32 -3.57
N ARG A 124 20.82 -16.03 -3.14
CA ARG A 124 20.62 -17.46 -3.44
C ARG A 124 20.40 -17.74 -4.92
N LEU A 125 20.02 -16.72 -5.68
CA LEU A 125 19.79 -16.78 -7.13
C LEU A 125 21.02 -16.30 -7.94
N GLY A 126 22.03 -15.74 -7.27
CA GLY A 126 23.21 -15.15 -7.88
C GLY A 126 23.17 -13.62 -7.95
N GLY A 127 22.16 -13.01 -7.34
CA GLY A 127 21.99 -11.56 -7.27
C GLY A 127 22.68 -10.90 -6.10
N GLU A 128 22.60 -9.58 -6.06
CA GLU A 128 23.14 -8.72 -5.00
C GLU A 128 22.09 -7.68 -4.60
N ALA A 129 21.73 -7.60 -3.32
CA ALA A 129 20.90 -6.53 -2.78
C ALA A 129 21.80 -5.38 -2.27
N VAL A 130 21.70 -4.23 -2.91
CA VAL A 130 22.38 -2.99 -2.50
C VAL A 130 21.41 -2.18 -1.65
N VAL A 131 21.58 -2.23 -0.34
CA VAL A 131 20.71 -1.54 0.62
C VAL A 131 21.32 -0.21 1.00
N VAL A 132 20.79 0.87 0.48
CA VAL A 132 21.27 2.24 0.72
C VAL A 132 20.75 2.73 2.08
N PRO A 133 21.58 3.23 2.99
CA PRO A 133 21.12 3.84 4.24
C PRO A 133 20.22 5.04 3.97
N GLY A 134 19.20 5.22 4.84
CA GLY A 134 18.46 6.49 4.89
C GLY A 134 19.32 7.64 5.40
N ARG A 135 18.81 8.86 5.35
CA ARG A 135 19.46 10.03 5.93
C ARG A 135 19.67 9.85 7.45
N PRO A 136 20.68 10.52 8.04
CA PRO A 136 21.03 10.34 9.46
C PRO A 136 19.89 10.61 10.45
N ASP A 137 18.90 11.43 10.06
CA ASP A 137 17.70 11.71 10.86
C ASP A 137 16.72 10.52 10.92
N GLY A 138 16.88 9.52 10.05
CA GLY A 138 16.01 8.35 9.93
C GLY A 138 14.60 8.68 9.43
N VAL A 139 14.36 9.89 8.95
CA VAL A 139 13.05 10.36 8.47
C VAL A 139 12.92 10.18 6.96
N GLU A 140 13.97 10.42 6.20
CA GLU A 140 13.93 10.48 4.73
C GLU A 140 14.90 9.50 4.09
N LEU A 141 14.56 9.08 2.85
CA LEU A 141 15.51 8.41 1.97
C LEU A 141 16.65 9.37 1.58
N ASP A 142 17.84 8.84 1.40
CA ASP A 142 18.90 9.54 0.71
C ASP A 142 18.79 9.25 -0.80
N ILE A 143 17.99 10.07 -1.49
CA ILE A 143 17.74 9.91 -2.93
C ILE A 143 19.04 10.04 -3.74
N ASP A 144 19.91 10.97 -3.37
CA ASP A 144 21.18 11.16 -4.08
C ASP A 144 22.10 9.93 -3.95
N ALA A 145 22.16 9.34 -2.75
CA ALA A 145 22.89 8.10 -2.52
C ALA A 145 22.26 6.90 -3.26
N MET A 146 20.92 6.83 -3.32
CA MET A 146 20.24 5.80 -4.10
C MET A 146 20.52 5.94 -5.60
N VAL A 147 20.43 7.16 -6.15
CA VAL A 147 20.76 7.45 -7.56
C VAL A 147 22.21 7.07 -7.86
N ALA A 148 23.15 7.39 -6.97
CA ALA A 148 24.56 7.03 -7.13
C ALA A 148 24.83 5.52 -7.06
N ALA A 149 23.98 4.75 -6.37
CA ALA A 149 24.07 3.29 -6.28
C ALA A 149 23.54 2.57 -7.53
N ILE A 150 22.78 3.25 -8.39
CA ILE A 150 22.21 2.70 -9.62
C ILE A 150 23.27 2.74 -10.73
N ASP A 151 23.72 1.57 -11.17
CA ASP A 151 24.72 1.36 -12.21
C ASP A 151 24.28 0.37 -13.29
N GLU A 152 25.17 0.05 -14.23
CA GLU A 152 24.91 -0.89 -15.33
C GLU A 152 24.68 -2.33 -14.88
N ARG A 153 24.97 -2.67 -13.62
CA ARG A 153 24.65 -3.97 -13.01
C ARG A 153 23.25 -4.01 -12.40
N THR A 154 22.58 -2.88 -12.29
CA THR A 154 21.24 -2.80 -11.69
C THR A 154 20.20 -3.43 -12.61
N LEU A 155 19.44 -4.40 -12.09
CA LEU A 155 18.26 -5.00 -12.71
C LEU A 155 16.98 -4.26 -12.30
N LEU A 156 16.90 -3.92 -11.01
CA LEU A 156 15.70 -3.36 -10.39
C LEU A 156 16.08 -2.31 -9.36
N VAL A 157 15.34 -1.22 -9.34
CA VAL A 157 15.31 -0.25 -8.24
C VAL A 157 13.98 -0.42 -7.54
N GLU A 158 14.00 -0.56 -6.21
CA GLU A 158 12.78 -0.66 -5.41
C GLU A 158 12.79 0.37 -4.29
N CYS A 159 11.65 1.05 -4.10
CA CYS A 159 11.44 1.95 -2.96
C CYS A 159 9.97 2.09 -2.61
N SER A 160 9.70 2.43 -1.35
CA SER A 160 8.36 2.85 -0.91
C SER A 160 8.03 4.25 -1.42
N HIS A 161 6.80 4.44 -1.92
CA HIS A 161 6.28 5.78 -2.27
C HIS A 161 6.01 6.63 -1.02
N VAL A 162 5.56 5.99 0.08
CA VAL A 162 5.41 6.61 1.40
C VAL A 162 6.05 5.71 2.44
N LEU A 163 7.01 6.23 3.19
CA LEU A 163 7.73 5.48 4.21
C LEU A 163 6.81 5.11 5.38
N PHE A 164 6.83 3.86 5.79
CA PHE A 164 5.90 3.34 6.80
C PHE A 164 6.14 3.88 8.22
N ARG A 165 7.38 4.27 8.54
CA ARG A 165 7.74 4.79 9.88
C ARG A 165 7.39 6.25 10.04
N THR A 166 7.66 7.06 9.03
CA THR A 166 7.69 8.52 9.12
C THR A 166 6.61 9.20 8.30
N SER A 167 5.92 8.43 7.43
CA SER A 167 4.96 9.00 6.46
C SER A 167 5.61 9.89 5.40
N THR A 168 6.93 9.83 5.22
CA THR A 168 7.61 10.61 4.19
C THR A 168 7.14 10.20 2.81
N LEU A 169 6.62 11.13 2.04
CA LEU A 169 6.30 10.97 0.62
C LEU A 169 7.60 11.16 -0.18
N VAL A 170 7.96 10.12 -0.93
CA VAL A 170 9.21 10.04 -1.68
C VAL A 170 8.99 10.56 -3.10
N ASP A 171 9.83 11.50 -3.54
CA ASP A 171 9.93 11.83 -4.96
C ASP A 171 10.73 10.74 -5.69
N VAL A 172 10.04 9.90 -6.44
CA VAL A 172 10.64 8.77 -7.15
C VAL A 172 11.20 9.14 -8.53
N ALA A 173 10.92 10.34 -9.04
CA ALA A 173 11.31 10.73 -10.40
C ALA A 173 12.83 10.66 -10.68
N PRO A 174 13.72 11.07 -9.76
CA PRO A 174 15.17 10.91 -9.96
C PRO A 174 15.59 9.43 -10.08
N LEU A 175 14.96 8.54 -9.30
CA LEU A 175 15.24 7.09 -9.33
C LEU A 175 14.77 6.48 -10.64
N VAL A 176 13.56 6.85 -11.12
CA VAL A 176 13.02 6.40 -12.41
C VAL A 176 13.94 6.83 -13.55
N THR A 177 14.32 8.11 -13.57
CA THR A 177 15.20 8.65 -14.62
C THR A 177 16.51 7.86 -14.66
N ARG A 178 17.18 7.73 -13.53
CA ARG A 178 18.50 7.05 -13.48
C ARG A 178 18.41 5.57 -13.80
N ALA A 179 17.40 4.88 -13.29
CA ALA A 179 17.19 3.46 -13.57
C ALA A 179 17.01 3.21 -15.08
N HIS A 180 16.16 4.00 -15.71
CA HIS A 180 15.90 3.86 -17.15
C HIS A 180 17.12 4.22 -18.01
N GLU A 181 17.94 5.19 -17.62
CA GLU A 181 19.22 5.50 -18.31
C GLU A 181 20.14 4.28 -18.40
N VAL A 182 20.18 3.45 -17.34
CA VAL A 182 20.99 2.22 -17.33
C VAL A 182 20.21 0.98 -17.78
N GLY A 183 18.90 1.13 -18.09
CA GLY A 183 18.01 0.05 -18.52
C GLY A 183 17.62 -0.90 -17.39
N ALA A 184 17.56 -0.42 -16.14
CA ALA A 184 16.98 -1.09 -15.00
C ALA A 184 15.47 -0.82 -14.91
N LEU A 185 14.73 -1.75 -14.29
CA LEU A 185 13.32 -1.57 -13.97
C LEU A 185 13.14 -0.79 -12.67
N VAL A 186 12.00 -0.12 -12.51
CA VAL A 186 11.61 0.55 -11.27
C VAL A 186 10.31 -0.04 -10.74
N MET A 187 10.35 -0.52 -9.50
CA MET A 187 9.19 -0.94 -8.74
C MET A 187 9.00 -0.03 -7.53
N VAL A 188 7.78 0.49 -7.37
CA VAL A 188 7.44 1.35 -6.23
C VAL A 188 6.39 0.65 -5.36
N ASP A 189 6.66 0.58 -4.05
CA ASP A 189 5.70 0.10 -3.06
C ASP A 189 4.76 1.25 -2.65
N GLY A 190 3.52 1.18 -3.16
CA GLY A 190 2.46 2.13 -2.88
C GLY A 190 1.59 1.78 -1.67
N TYR A 191 1.97 0.81 -0.86
CA TYR A 191 1.13 0.28 0.22
C TYR A 191 0.66 1.35 1.22
N GLN A 192 1.47 2.37 1.48
CA GLN A 192 1.14 3.50 2.36
C GLN A 192 0.61 4.73 1.60
N ALA A 193 0.69 4.74 0.26
CA ALA A 193 0.24 5.84 -0.57
C ALA A 193 -1.19 5.62 -1.08
N ALA A 194 -1.48 4.41 -1.60
CA ALA A 194 -2.76 4.09 -2.21
C ALA A 194 -3.93 4.28 -1.22
N GLY A 195 -4.93 5.03 -1.65
CA GLY A 195 -6.12 5.35 -0.83
C GLY A 195 -5.99 6.65 -0.02
N THR A 196 -4.81 7.32 0.01
CA THR A 196 -4.64 8.59 0.76
C THR A 196 -3.80 9.64 0.04
N VAL A 197 -2.94 9.23 -0.89
CA VAL A 197 -2.15 10.13 -1.73
C VAL A 197 -2.58 9.95 -3.19
N PRO A 198 -2.86 11.02 -3.95
CA PRO A 198 -3.07 10.92 -5.38
C PRO A 198 -1.83 10.33 -6.07
N VAL A 199 -2.03 9.29 -6.83
CA VAL A 199 -0.99 8.59 -7.58
C VAL A 199 -1.45 8.46 -9.03
N ASP A 200 -0.53 8.66 -9.96
CA ASP A 200 -0.69 8.32 -11.36
C ASP A 200 0.56 7.54 -11.80
N VAL A 201 0.45 6.21 -11.81
CA VAL A 201 1.57 5.31 -12.13
C VAL A 201 2.11 5.51 -13.54
N VAL A 202 1.26 5.98 -14.48
CA VAL A 202 1.66 6.26 -15.85
C VAL A 202 2.52 7.53 -15.90
N SER A 203 2.08 8.60 -15.23
CA SER A 203 2.83 9.86 -15.16
C SER A 203 4.12 9.74 -14.35
N LEU A 204 4.15 8.87 -13.33
CA LEU A 204 5.37 8.54 -12.57
C LEU A 204 6.40 7.80 -13.43
N GLY A 205 5.98 7.14 -14.51
CA GLY A 205 6.85 6.38 -15.39
C GLY A 205 7.43 5.11 -14.77
N VAL A 206 6.82 4.58 -13.71
CA VAL A 206 7.27 3.36 -13.04
C VAL A 206 6.89 2.12 -13.85
N ASP A 207 7.73 1.09 -13.81
CA ASP A 207 7.48 -0.17 -14.52
C ASP A 207 6.52 -1.07 -13.75
N LEU A 208 6.64 -1.05 -12.42
CA LEU A 208 5.87 -1.84 -11.48
C LEU A 208 5.41 -0.96 -10.32
N TYR A 209 4.15 -1.13 -9.89
CA TYR A 209 3.65 -0.46 -8.69
C TYR A 209 2.84 -1.47 -7.87
N VAL A 210 3.28 -1.73 -6.64
CA VAL A 210 2.72 -2.78 -5.80
C VAL A 210 2.08 -2.21 -4.54
N GLY A 211 1.07 -2.88 -4.04
CA GLY A 211 0.46 -2.53 -2.76
C GLY A 211 -0.52 -3.59 -2.26
N GLY A 212 -1.18 -3.30 -1.17
CA GLY A 212 -2.16 -4.21 -0.58
C GLY A 212 -3.37 -3.50 -0.01
N SER A 213 -4.42 -4.28 0.24
CA SER A 213 -5.76 -3.82 0.58
C SER A 213 -5.95 -3.35 2.01
N VAL A 214 -5.10 -3.80 2.95
CA VAL A 214 -5.43 -3.73 4.38
C VAL A 214 -5.41 -2.34 4.99
N LYS A 215 -4.68 -1.37 4.37
CA LYS A 215 -4.47 -0.05 4.97
C LYS A 215 -5.55 0.95 4.52
N TYR A 216 -5.15 2.09 3.98
CA TYR A 216 -6.07 3.17 3.57
C TYR A 216 -7.11 2.75 2.54
N LEU A 217 -6.86 1.67 1.80
CA LEU A 217 -7.84 1.08 0.88
C LEU A 217 -8.99 0.37 1.58
N SER A 218 -8.87 0.06 2.88
CA SER A 218 -9.93 -0.54 3.72
C SER A 218 -10.51 -1.86 3.17
N GLY A 219 -9.79 -2.54 2.27
CA GLY A 219 -10.26 -3.76 1.59
C GLY A 219 -10.02 -5.06 2.36
N GLY A 220 -9.45 -4.98 3.58
CA GLY A 220 -9.13 -6.15 4.41
C GLY A 220 -7.95 -6.97 3.90
N PRO A 221 -7.55 -8.04 4.62
CA PRO A 221 -6.44 -8.91 4.23
C PRO A 221 -6.82 -9.86 3.09
N GLY A 222 -5.80 -10.38 2.38
CA GLY A 222 -5.94 -11.39 1.34
C GLY A 222 -5.86 -10.87 -0.09
N ASN A 223 -5.66 -9.55 -0.27
CA ASN A 223 -5.38 -8.94 -1.57
C ASN A 223 -4.11 -8.10 -1.51
N GLY A 224 -3.03 -8.58 -2.15
CA GLY A 224 -2.00 -7.76 -2.75
C GLY A 224 -2.41 -7.44 -4.19
N TRP A 225 -1.99 -6.32 -4.72
CA TRP A 225 -2.21 -5.93 -6.11
C TRP A 225 -0.92 -5.40 -6.73
N LEU A 226 -0.78 -5.63 -8.04
CA LEU A 226 0.38 -5.24 -8.81
C LEU A 226 -0.07 -4.61 -10.14
N TYR A 227 0.34 -3.38 -10.36
CA TYR A 227 0.36 -2.76 -11.68
C TYR A 227 1.65 -3.14 -12.40
N VAL A 228 1.53 -3.51 -13.66
CA VAL A 228 2.66 -3.76 -14.57
C VAL A 228 2.50 -2.87 -15.80
N ALA A 229 3.50 -2.05 -16.08
CA ALA A 229 3.48 -1.19 -17.25
C ALA A 229 3.44 -2.03 -18.54
N PRO A 230 2.57 -1.67 -19.52
CA PRO A 230 2.39 -2.48 -20.73
C PRO A 230 3.68 -2.78 -21.51
N HIS A 231 4.63 -1.83 -21.53
CA HIS A 231 5.87 -1.96 -22.30
C HIS A 231 6.84 -3.01 -21.72
N VAL A 232 6.73 -3.39 -20.42
CA VAL A 232 7.58 -4.43 -19.80
C VAL A 232 6.83 -5.75 -19.61
N SER A 233 5.51 -5.75 -19.67
CA SER A 233 4.67 -6.88 -19.24
C SER A 233 4.98 -8.17 -20.00
N GLU A 234 5.26 -8.11 -21.31
CA GLU A 234 5.53 -9.29 -22.12
C GLU A 234 6.92 -9.91 -21.86
N ALA A 235 7.87 -9.11 -21.38
CA ALA A 235 9.21 -9.58 -21.03
C ALA A 235 9.26 -10.30 -19.66
N LEU A 236 8.34 -9.94 -18.77
CA LEU A 236 8.26 -10.52 -17.43
C LEU A 236 7.53 -11.87 -17.45
N ARG A 237 8.20 -12.92 -17.00
CA ARG A 237 7.70 -14.30 -17.01
C ARG A 237 7.77 -14.93 -15.63
N PRO A 238 6.72 -14.76 -14.79
CA PRO A 238 6.72 -15.28 -13.43
C PRO A 238 6.76 -16.83 -13.44
N VAL A 239 7.56 -17.40 -12.55
CA VAL A 239 7.66 -18.86 -12.39
C VAL A 239 6.35 -19.45 -11.84
N THR A 240 5.64 -18.68 -11.01
CA THR A 240 4.36 -19.09 -10.40
C THR A 240 3.16 -18.72 -11.26
N THR A 241 3.24 -18.91 -12.58
CA THR A 241 2.16 -18.54 -13.54
C THR A 241 0.82 -19.19 -13.16
N GLY A 242 0.81 -20.49 -12.86
CA GLY A 242 -0.39 -21.22 -12.46
C GLY A 242 -1.49 -21.24 -13.51
N TRP A 243 -2.69 -21.67 -13.09
CA TRP A 243 -3.82 -21.91 -14.00
C TRP A 243 -4.40 -20.63 -14.62
N PHE A 244 -4.51 -19.54 -13.84
CA PHE A 244 -5.08 -18.28 -14.35
C PHE A 244 -4.08 -17.37 -15.06
N GLY A 245 -2.78 -17.68 -14.99
CA GLY A 245 -1.74 -16.94 -15.69
C GLY A 245 -1.45 -17.41 -17.12
N VAL A 246 -2.23 -18.38 -17.64
CA VAL A 246 -2.12 -18.87 -19.02
C VAL A 246 -3.16 -18.24 -19.94
N ALA A 247 -2.89 -18.21 -21.24
CA ALA A 247 -3.72 -17.55 -22.23
C ALA A 247 -5.16 -18.12 -22.31
N ARG A 248 -5.34 -19.41 -22.06
CA ARG A 248 -6.62 -20.11 -22.14
C ARG A 248 -6.77 -21.10 -20.98
N PRO A 249 -7.12 -20.61 -19.79
CA PRO A 249 -7.13 -21.45 -18.58
C PRO A 249 -8.11 -22.62 -18.64
N PHE A 250 -9.22 -22.51 -19.37
CA PHE A 250 -10.25 -23.54 -19.47
C PHE A 250 -10.05 -24.55 -20.61
N ASP A 251 -9.01 -24.37 -21.44
CA ASP A 251 -8.62 -25.38 -22.43
C ASP A 251 -7.82 -26.53 -21.79
N PHE A 252 -7.29 -26.33 -20.58
CA PHE A 252 -6.46 -27.28 -19.84
C PHE A 252 -5.26 -27.81 -20.65
N ASP A 253 -4.70 -26.96 -21.53
CA ASP A 253 -3.51 -27.30 -22.32
C ASP A 253 -2.30 -27.44 -21.38
N PRO A 254 -1.57 -28.59 -21.39
CA PRO A 254 -0.38 -28.79 -20.58
C PRO A 254 0.82 -27.96 -21.05
N LEU A 255 0.77 -27.38 -22.24
CA LEU A 255 1.85 -26.54 -22.77
C LEU A 255 1.67 -25.09 -22.27
N LEU A 256 2.71 -24.59 -21.63
CA LEU A 256 2.70 -23.20 -21.13
C LEU A 256 2.65 -22.18 -22.26
N THR A 257 1.54 -21.48 -22.34
CA THR A 257 1.40 -20.23 -23.10
C THR A 257 0.97 -19.14 -22.13
N TYR A 258 1.86 -18.20 -21.85
CA TYR A 258 1.54 -17.10 -20.91
C TYR A 258 0.35 -16.28 -21.40
N ALA A 259 -0.50 -15.89 -20.46
CA ALA A 259 -1.52 -14.88 -20.72
C ALA A 259 -0.85 -13.54 -21.15
N PRO A 260 -1.50 -12.74 -21.99
CA PRO A 260 -1.00 -11.43 -22.37
C PRO A 260 -1.03 -10.46 -21.19
N GLY A 261 -0.14 -9.47 -21.21
CA GLY A 261 -0.10 -8.37 -20.25
C GLY A 261 0.09 -8.84 -18.80
N VAL A 262 -0.52 -8.14 -17.88
CA VAL A 262 -0.40 -8.42 -16.43
C VAL A 262 -1.05 -9.75 -16.01
N THR A 263 -1.98 -10.27 -16.78
CA THR A 263 -2.72 -11.51 -16.45
C THR A 263 -1.80 -12.71 -16.24
N ARG A 264 -0.60 -12.71 -16.81
CA ARG A 264 0.42 -13.75 -16.55
C ARG A 264 0.85 -13.87 -15.09
N PHE A 265 0.61 -12.82 -14.29
CA PHE A 265 0.84 -12.78 -12.84
C PHE A 265 -0.36 -13.25 -12.01
N ALA A 266 -1.48 -13.63 -12.64
CA ALA A 266 -2.68 -14.06 -11.90
C ALA A 266 -2.47 -15.32 -11.06
N GLY A 267 -1.47 -16.15 -11.43
CA GLY A 267 -1.11 -17.34 -10.66
C GLY A 267 -2.11 -18.49 -10.78
N GLY A 268 -2.32 -19.21 -9.68
CA GLY A 268 -3.27 -20.30 -9.58
C GLY A 268 -4.70 -19.81 -9.37
N THR A 269 -5.48 -20.56 -8.59
CA THR A 269 -6.83 -20.18 -8.20
C THR A 269 -6.82 -18.86 -7.41
N PRO A 270 -7.51 -17.81 -7.87
CA PRO A 270 -7.50 -16.52 -7.20
C PRO A 270 -8.25 -16.55 -5.87
N GLY A 271 -7.90 -15.62 -4.97
CA GLY A 271 -8.58 -15.41 -3.70
C GLY A 271 -9.93 -14.70 -3.86
N VAL A 272 -10.91 -15.36 -4.48
CA VAL A 272 -12.22 -14.78 -4.79
C VAL A 272 -12.88 -14.12 -3.58
N PRO A 273 -12.95 -14.75 -2.37
CA PRO A 273 -13.57 -14.11 -1.20
C PRO A 273 -12.90 -12.78 -0.83
N ALA A 274 -11.59 -12.68 -0.97
CA ALA A 274 -10.85 -11.47 -0.64
C ALA A 274 -11.18 -10.33 -1.62
N ALA A 275 -11.33 -10.63 -2.92
CA ALA A 275 -11.77 -9.66 -3.91
C ALA A 275 -13.18 -9.14 -3.60
N TYR A 276 -14.12 -10.04 -3.26
CA TYR A 276 -15.49 -9.67 -2.84
C TYR A 276 -15.48 -8.79 -1.58
N ALA A 277 -14.64 -9.12 -0.60
CA ALA A 277 -14.52 -8.35 0.63
C ALA A 277 -13.97 -6.93 0.41
N ALA A 278 -13.03 -6.78 -0.52
CA ALA A 278 -12.37 -5.50 -0.80
C ALA A 278 -13.22 -4.55 -1.67
N ALA A 279 -14.06 -5.10 -2.54
CA ALA A 279 -14.80 -4.35 -3.54
C ALA A 279 -15.56 -3.13 -2.99
N PRO A 280 -16.37 -3.22 -1.89
CA PRO A 280 -17.13 -2.08 -1.40
C PRO A 280 -16.25 -0.88 -0.99
N ALA A 281 -15.10 -1.15 -0.35
CA ALA A 281 -14.21 -0.09 0.08
C ALA A 281 -13.49 0.58 -1.10
N TYR A 282 -13.07 -0.20 -2.11
CA TYR A 282 -12.46 0.33 -3.32
C TYR A 282 -13.43 1.19 -4.13
N GLU A 283 -14.67 0.71 -4.30
CA GLU A 283 -15.76 1.41 -4.99
C GLU A 283 -16.10 2.73 -4.28
N ALA A 284 -16.20 2.72 -2.95
CA ALA A 284 -16.43 3.92 -2.15
C ALA A 284 -15.30 4.96 -2.32
N LEU A 285 -14.02 4.52 -2.32
CA LEU A 285 -12.89 5.42 -2.56
C LEU A 285 -12.87 5.96 -4.00
N ALA A 286 -13.23 5.15 -4.99
CA ALA A 286 -13.34 5.59 -6.38
C ALA A 286 -14.45 6.64 -6.55
N GLU A 287 -15.60 6.46 -5.88
CA GLU A 287 -16.70 7.43 -5.86
C GLU A 287 -16.29 8.75 -5.18
N ILE A 288 -15.61 8.68 -4.03
CA ILE A 288 -15.14 9.86 -3.30
C ILE A 288 -14.08 10.62 -4.11
N GLY A 289 -13.15 9.90 -4.72
CA GLY A 289 -11.98 10.43 -5.41
C GLY A 289 -10.80 10.70 -4.47
N ILE A 290 -9.62 10.17 -4.82
CA ILE A 290 -8.42 10.22 -3.95
C ILE A 290 -7.95 11.67 -3.69
N ALA A 291 -8.15 12.59 -4.62
CA ALA A 291 -7.81 14.01 -4.40
C ALA A 291 -8.59 14.60 -3.20
N ARG A 292 -9.89 14.32 -3.09
CA ARG A 292 -10.72 14.76 -1.95
C ARG A 292 -10.31 14.09 -0.64
N VAL A 293 -9.97 12.78 -0.71
CA VAL A 293 -9.42 12.06 0.44
C VAL A 293 -8.13 12.72 0.90
N ARG A 294 -7.25 13.11 -0.03
CA ARG A 294 -5.99 13.80 0.25
C ARG A 294 -6.20 15.16 0.92
N GLU A 295 -7.09 15.99 0.38
CA GLU A 295 -7.44 17.28 0.98
C GLU A 295 -7.89 17.12 2.43
N ARG A 296 -8.76 16.14 2.69
CA ARG A 296 -9.23 15.82 4.04
C ARG A 296 -8.09 15.29 4.92
N SER A 297 -7.25 14.39 4.42
CA SER A 297 -6.09 13.88 5.16
C SER A 297 -5.16 15.01 5.61
N VAL A 298 -4.85 15.95 4.72
CA VAL A 298 -4.01 17.12 5.05
C VAL A 298 -4.70 18.00 6.10
N SER A 299 -6.00 18.27 5.95
CA SER A 299 -6.75 19.11 6.91
C SER A 299 -6.82 18.52 8.32
N LEU A 300 -6.60 17.21 8.48
CA LEU A 300 -6.54 16.53 9.78
C LEU A 300 -5.10 16.36 10.27
N THR A 301 -4.17 15.98 9.40
CA THR A 301 -2.79 15.67 9.79
C THR A 301 -1.93 16.91 10.00
N GLN A 302 -2.23 18.05 9.38
CA GLN A 302 -1.46 19.26 9.59
C GLN A 302 -1.71 19.86 10.97
N PRO A 303 -2.97 20.09 11.43
CA PRO A 303 -3.22 20.53 12.81
C PRO A 303 -2.74 19.53 13.86
N LEU A 304 -2.83 18.20 13.58
CA LEU A 304 -2.29 17.15 14.46
C LEU A 304 -0.79 17.37 14.69
N LEU A 305 -0.03 17.60 13.63
CA LEU A 305 1.42 17.81 13.69
C LEU A 305 1.76 19.08 14.46
N GLU A 306 1.13 20.21 14.09
CA GLU A 306 1.37 21.51 14.71
C GLU A 306 1.07 21.47 16.21
N SER A 307 -0.08 20.91 16.59
CA SER A 307 -0.50 20.78 17.97
C SER A 307 0.39 19.81 18.78
N ALA A 308 0.95 18.77 18.15
CA ALA A 308 1.94 17.90 18.79
C ALA A 308 3.24 18.66 19.11
N LEU A 309 3.72 19.49 18.16
CA LEU A 309 4.91 20.33 18.37
C LEU A 309 4.68 21.37 19.46
N GLU A 310 3.51 22.05 19.49
CA GLU A 310 3.15 23.01 20.53
C GLU A 310 3.12 22.41 21.93
N ARG A 311 2.79 21.11 22.04
CA ARG A 311 2.85 20.34 23.30
C ARG A 311 4.26 19.87 23.67
N GLY A 312 5.26 20.16 22.83
CA GLY A 312 6.66 19.76 23.05
C GLY A 312 6.95 18.30 22.70
N PHE A 313 6.05 17.62 21.98
CA PHE A 313 6.31 16.26 21.50
C PHE A 313 7.29 16.27 20.31
N THR A 314 8.10 15.22 20.21
CA THR A 314 8.95 15.05 19.03
C THR A 314 8.13 14.49 17.88
N VAL A 315 8.14 15.18 16.72
CA VAL A 315 7.48 14.69 15.51
C VAL A 315 8.53 14.15 14.55
N ARG A 316 8.34 12.89 14.12
CA ARG A 316 9.23 12.18 13.20
C ARG A 316 8.64 12.03 11.79
N SER A 317 7.76 12.92 11.42
CA SER A 317 7.18 13.02 10.07
C SER A 317 7.56 14.36 9.44
N PRO A 318 7.64 14.46 8.10
CA PRO A 318 7.86 15.73 7.44
C PRO A 318 6.82 16.79 7.84
N HIS A 319 7.29 17.99 8.15
CA HIS A 319 6.40 19.09 8.55
C HIS A 319 5.61 19.64 7.36
N ASP A 320 6.21 19.65 6.17
CA ASP A 320 5.55 20.04 4.94
C ASP A 320 4.50 18.97 4.54
N PRO A 321 3.21 19.34 4.46
CA PRO A 321 2.17 18.39 4.03
C PRO A 321 2.37 17.87 2.60
N ALA A 322 3.06 18.60 1.73
CA ALA A 322 3.38 18.12 0.38
C ALA A 322 4.39 16.96 0.38
N ARG A 323 5.16 16.82 1.46
CA ARG A 323 6.17 15.75 1.64
C ARG A 323 5.72 14.65 2.62
N ARG A 324 4.48 14.68 3.08
CA ARG A 324 3.94 13.72 4.05
C ARG A 324 2.75 12.96 3.49
N GLY A 325 2.68 11.67 3.77
CA GLY A 325 1.53 10.81 3.46
C GLY A 325 0.36 11.02 4.44
N GLY A 326 -0.32 9.93 4.82
CA GLY A 326 -1.59 9.95 5.55
C GLY A 326 -1.49 9.86 7.08
N HIS A 327 -0.29 9.78 7.68
CA HIS A 327 -0.15 9.71 9.14
C HIS A 327 0.92 10.66 9.67
N VAL A 328 0.87 10.93 10.97
CA VAL A 328 1.91 11.64 11.73
C VAL A 328 2.48 10.71 12.78
N THR A 329 3.80 10.63 12.88
CA THR A 329 4.51 9.87 13.90
C THR A 329 4.99 10.80 14.99
N ILE A 330 4.50 10.55 16.21
CA ILE A 330 4.69 11.39 17.38
C ILE A 330 5.38 10.57 18.46
N ASP A 331 6.49 11.06 18.98
CA ASP A 331 7.17 10.50 20.14
C ASP A 331 6.94 11.42 21.34
N PRO A 332 6.05 11.03 22.26
CA PRO A 332 5.74 11.81 23.47
C PRO A 332 6.76 11.61 24.59
N GLY A 333 7.81 10.79 24.39
CA GLY A 333 8.86 10.48 25.37
C GLY A 333 8.69 9.14 26.11
N SER A 334 7.46 8.69 26.39
CA SER A 334 7.17 7.37 27.00
C SER A 334 6.18 6.62 26.12
N ALA A 335 6.57 6.40 24.85
CA ALA A 335 5.66 6.00 23.79
C ALA A 335 4.92 4.68 24.08
N GLU A 336 5.58 3.68 24.67
CA GLU A 336 4.97 2.39 25.02
C GLU A 336 3.88 2.57 26.07
N HIS A 337 4.18 3.28 27.16
CA HIS A 337 3.20 3.54 28.23
C HIS A 337 2.01 4.37 27.73
N VAL A 338 2.29 5.43 26.95
CA VAL A 338 1.24 6.28 26.37
C VAL A 338 0.36 5.48 25.41
N HIS A 339 0.94 4.65 24.55
CA HIS A 339 0.21 3.79 23.64
C HIS A 339 -0.76 2.85 24.37
N ASP A 340 -0.29 2.14 25.42
CA ASP A 340 -1.11 1.19 26.16
C ASP A 340 -2.25 1.90 26.89
N GLU A 341 -2.02 3.10 27.41
CA GLU A 341 -3.04 3.91 28.06
C GLU A 341 -4.07 4.45 27.08
N LEU A 342 -3.64 4.91 25.90
CA LEU A 342 -4.54 5.33 24.81
C LEU A 342 -5.49 4.20 24.42
N HIS A 343 -4.98 2.98 24.28
CA HIS A 343 -5.82 1.82 23.98
C HIS A 343 -6.86 1.55 25.06
N ARG A 344 -6.49 1.67 26.36
CA ARG A 344 -7.43 1.53 27.46
C ARG A 344 -8.52 2.61 27.49
N ARG A 345 -8.22 3.80 26.94
CA ARG A 345 -9.16 4.93 26.78
C ARG A 345 -9.97 4.87 25.47
N GLY A 346 -9.83 3.80 24.68
CA GLY A 346 -10.59 3.59 23.44
C GLY A 346 -10.04 4.28 22.19
N PHE A 347 -8.80 4.78 22.24
CA PHE A 347 -8.09 5.24 21.04
C PHE A 347 -7.36 4.08 20.40
N VAL A 348 -7.58 3.86 19.12
CA VAL A 348 -6.85 2.86 18.33
C VAL A 348 -5.78 3.58 17.52
N VAL A 349 -4.55 3.45 17.93
CA VAL A 349 -3.33 3.99 17.32
C VAL A 349 -2.30 2.87 17.17
N ASP A 350 -1.15 3.15 16.55
CA ASP A 350 -0.11 2.13 16.34
C ASP A 350 1.24 2.64 16.88
N LEU A 351 1.98 1.76 17.54
CA LEU A 351 3.31 2.04 18.07
C LEU A 351 4.38 1.40 17.20
N ARG A 352 5.43 2.15 16.88
CA ARG A 352 6.67 1.60 16.31
C ARG A 352 7.81 1.78 17.32
N PRO A 353 8.39 0.67 17.82
CA PRO A 353 9.49 0.74 18.78
C PRO A 353 10.65 1.60 18.28
N GLY A 354 11.14 2.51 19.11
CA GLY A 354 12.23 3.43 18.77
C GLY A 354 11.86 4.55 17.77
N VAL A 355 10.58 4.64 17.37
CA VAL A 355 10.12 5.67 16.42
C VAL A 355 9.03 6.54 17.04
N GLY A 356 8.00 5.94 17.65
CA GLY A 356 6.89 6.65 18.28
C GLY A 356 5.52 6.08 17.93
N ILE A 357 4.48 6.80 18.32
CA ILE A 357 3.08 6.49 18.07
C ILE A 357 2.68 7.10 16.73
N ARG A 358 2.16 6.27 15.82
CA ARG A 358 1.64 6.71 14.54
C ARG A 358 0.14 6.97 14.66
N VAL A 359 -0.26 8.19 14.34
CA VAL A 359 -1.67 8.64 14.35
C VAL A 359 -2.09 8.88 12.91
N SER A 360 -3.09 8.14 12.44
CA SER A 360 -3.49 8.10 11.04
C SER A 360 -4.99 8.29 10.89
N PRO A 361 -5.47 9.51 10.91
CA PRO A 361 -6.85 9.80 10.53
C PRO A 361 -7.06 9.53 9.03
N HIS A 362 -8.30 9.18 8.67
CA HIS A 362 -8.73 9.05 7.29
C HIS A 362 -9.90 9.97 7.02
N PHE A 363 -10.43 9.98 5.79
CA PHE A 363 -11.48 10.92 5.38
C PHE A 363 -12.73 10.93 6.29
N TYR A 364 -13.01 9.82 6.97
CA TYR A 364 -14.14 9.65 7.87
C TYR A 364 -13.90 10.12 9.32
N ASN A 365 -12.68 10.55 9.66
CA ASN A 365 -12.37 11.04 11.00
C ASN A 365 -12.72 12.53 11.16
N THR A 366 -12.99 12.92 12.41
CA THR A 366 -13.28 14.32 12.80
C THR A 366 -12.04 15.03 13.31
N ALA A 367 -12.06 16.38 13.31
CA ALA A 367 -11.02 17.18 13.94
C ALA A 367 -10.98 16.97 15.46
N ASP A 368 -12.15 16.76 16.09
CA ASP A 368 -12.27 16.51 17.51
C ASP A 368 -11.56 15.20 17.94
N GLU A 369 -11.66 14.13 17.11
CA GLU A 369 -10.93 12.89 17.34
C GLU A 369 -9.42 13.09 17.33
N VAL A 370 -8.94 13.94 16.42
CA VAL A 370 -7.52 14.30 16.28
C VAL A 370 -7.04 15.13 17.46
N SER A 371 -7.85 16.09 17.96
CA SER A 371 -7.51 16.86 19.17
C SER A 371 -7.51 15.96 20.41
N ALA A 372 -8.55 15.14 20.55
CA ALA A 372 -8.73 14.28 21.73
C ALA A 372 -7.60 13.29 21.95
N VAL A 373 -6.98 12.73 20.88
CA VAL A 373 -5.84 11.82 21.04
C VAL A 373 -4.61 12.54 21.59
N LEU A 374 -4.36 13.79 21.21
CA LEU A 374 -3.25 14.59 21.74
C LEU A 374 -3.49 15.02 23.20
N ASP A 375 -4.74 15.37 23.53
CA ASP A 375 -5.13 15.69 24.91
C ASP A 375 -4.93 14.46 25.80
N ALA A 376 -5.37 13.29 25.34
CA ALA A 376 -5.17 12.04 26.05
C ALA A 376 -3.68 11.68 26.23
N MET A 377 -2.82 11.91 25.21
CA MET A 377 -1.36 11.75 25.36
C MET A 377 -0.80 12.66 26.46
N SER A 378 -1.22 13.91 26.46
CA SER A 378 -0.78 14.90 27.47
C SER A 378 -1.25 14.53 28.89
N ASP A 379 -2.49 14.05 29.03
CA ASP A 379 -3.06 13.62 30.31
C ASP A 379 -2.33 12.41 30.90
N VAL A 380 -2.00 11.41 30.04
CA VAL A 380 -1.22 10.26 30.46
C VAL A 380 0.14 10.66 31.01
N LEU A 381 0.83 11.57 30.33
CA LEU A 381 2.14 12.06 30.78
C LEU A 381 2.06 12.89 32.05
N ALA A 382 0.94 13.57 32.29
CA ALA A 382 0.67 14.33 33.52
C ALA A 382 0.16 13.43 34.67
N GLY A 383 0.02 12.11 34.46
CA GLY A 383 -0.53 11.18 35.48
C GLY A 383 -2.03 11.32 35.70
N ARG A 384 -2.79 11.78 34.73
CA ARG A 384 -4.24 12.05 34.77
C ARG A 384 -5.05 11.03 33.97
#